data_ceb33477a892e6edd5cf48125f926315
#
_entry.id   ceb33477a892e6edd5cf48125f926315
#
_cell.length_a   1.000
_cell.length_b   1.000
_cell.length_c   1.000
_cell.angle_alpha   90.00
_cell.angle_beta   90.00
_cell.angle_gamma   90.00
#
_symmetry.space_group_name_H-M   'P 1'
#
loop_
_entity.id
_entity.type
_entity.pdbx_description
1 polymer ?
#
loop_
_entity_poly.entity_id
_entity_poly.type
_entity_poly.pdbx_seq_one_letter_code
_entity_poly.pdbx_strand_id
1 'polypeptide(L)'
;MKKTLTLLAAFTFVVQLASAQEFEVGSNVINVGLGLGGYYGGYDTSTQSPVFSASYERGVWDVPGPGVVSLGGYLGYKKFTYDSNFNNADYSWSYTVIGARGAYHYTGFDIDNLDVYGGAMISMRIYNGDDFNDLNSRPGATAFVGGRWYFTDSIAGFAEAGYGAAFLTLGASFRF
;
A
#
# COMPACT_ATOMS: atom_id res chain seq x y z
N MET A 1 29.54 11.25 -29.89
CA MET A 1 28.50 10.23 -30.11
C MET A 1 28.81 8.83 -29.56
N LYS A 2 29.70 8.64 -28.58
CA LYS A 2 30.05 7.33 -28.00
C LYS A 2 29.61 7.13 -26.53
N LYS A 3 29.01 8.13 -25.89
CA LYS A 3 28.61 8.08 -24.47
C LYS A 3 27.13 7.77 -24.24
N THR A 4 26.29 7.81 -25.27
CA THR A 4 24.84 7.53 -25.19
C THR A 4 24.49 6.04 -25.39
N LEU A 5 25.42 5.27 -25.93
CA LEU A 5 25.19 3.84 -26.19
C LEU A 5 25.41 2.96 -24.94
N THR A 6 26.18 3.45 -23.96
CA THR A 6 26.52 2.69 -22.74
C THR A 6 25.38 2.70 -21.71
N LEU A 7 24.48 3.69 -21.75
CA LEU A 7 23.36 3.74 -20.83
C LEU A 7 22.19 2.83 -21.25
N LEU A 8 22.08 2.54 -22.54
CA LEU A 8 21.03 1.65 -23.07
C LEU A 8 21.36 0.17 -22.83
N ALA A 9 22.65 -0.17 -22.75
CA ALA A 9 23.11 -1.55 -22.49
C ALA A 9 23.00 -1.97 -21.02
N ALA A 10 22.89 -1.02 -20.10
CA ALA A 10 22.74 -1.31 -18.67
C ALA A 10 21.28 -1.65 -18.28
N PHE A 11 20.30 -1.34 -19.14
CA PHE A 11 18.88 -1.61 -18.86
C PHE A 11 18.41 -2.97 -19.44
N THR A 12 19.25 -3.65 -20.21
CA THR A 12 18.95 -4.98 -20.80
C THR A 12 19.48 -6.14 -19.95
N PHE A 13 19.90 -5.89 -18.71
CA PHE A 13 20.44 -6.95 -17.88
C PHE A 13 19.37 -7.47 -16.91
N VAL A 14 19.06 -8.75 -17.09
CA VAL A 14 18.37 -9.64 -16.13
C VAL A 14 16.84 -9.57 -16.18
N VAL A 15 16.25 -9.92 -17.32
CA VAL A 15 15.10 -10.80 -17.26
C VAL A 15 15.67 -12.22 -17.17
N GLN A 16 16.19 -12.59 -16.04
CA GLN A 16 16.23 -14.00 -15.66
C GLN A 16 14.76 -14.41 -15.49
N LEU A 17 14.37 -15.47 -16.16
CA LEU A 17 13.10 -16.17 -15.91
C LEU A 17 13.21 -16.78 -14.51
N ALA A 18 13.05 -15.94 -13.49
CA ALA A 18 12.81 -16.37 -12.15
C ALA A 18 11.37 -16.90 -12.16
N SER A 19 11.17 -18.16 -11.92
CA SER A 19 9.86 -18.70 -11.56
C SER A 19 9.52 -18.12 -10.21
N ALA A 20 8.80 -16.97 -10.21
CA ALA A 20 8.34 -16.40 -8.96
C ALA A 20 7.41 -17.43 -8.33
N GLN A 21 7.79 -17.90 -7.17
CA GLN A 21 6.99 -18.87 -6.41
C GLN A 21 5.67 -18.21 -6.01
N GLU A 22 4.56 -18.93 -6.10
CA GLU A 22 3.25 -18.48 -5.62
C GLU A 22 3.33 -18.00 -4.15
N PHE A 23 2.36 -17.18 -3.73
CA PHE A 23 2.26 -16.79 -2.32
C PHE A 23 1.80 -18.00 -1.49
N GLU A 24 2.62 -18.41 -0.53
CA GLU A 24 2.41 -19.63 0.27
C GLU A 24 2.48 -19.34 1.77
N VAL A 25 2.12 -20.33 2.60
CA VAL A 25 2.30 -20.25 4.04
C VAL A 25 3.79 -20.11 4.36
N GLY A 26 4.12 -19.10 5.16
CA GLY A 26 5.52 -18.75 5.46
C GLY A 26 6.08 -17.60 4.62
N SER A 27 5.49 -17.27 3.46
CA SER A 27 5.86 -16.09 2.68
C SER A 27 5.79 -14.83 3.52
N ASN A 28 6.83 -14.00 3.45
CA ASN A 28 6.87 -12.70 4.12
C ASN A 28 6.99 -11.63 3.05
N VAL A 29 6.14 -10.61 3.11
CA VAL A 29 6.13 -9.51 2.13
C VAL A 29 6.04 -8.17 2.83
N ILE A 30 6.91 -7.24 2.43
CA ILE A 30 6.81 -5.82 2.77
C ILE A 30 6.37 -5.06 1.52
N ASN A 31 5.34 -4.23 1.65
CA ASN A 31 4.93 -3.31 0.60
C ASN A 31 5.25 -1.88 1.01
N VAL A 32 5.74 -1.07 0.08
CA VAL A 32 5.92 0.38 0.25
C VAL A 32 5.22 1.07 -0.90
N GLY A 33 4.31 2.00 -0.60
CA GLY A 33 3.45 2.57 -1.62
C GLY A 33 3.00 4.00 -1.37
N LEU A 34 2.45 4.56 -2.45
CA LEU A 34 1.79 5.86 -2.47
C LEU A 34 0.30 5.66 -2.77
N GLY A 35 -0.54 6.06 -1.84
CA GLY A 35 -1.99 5.98 -1.94
C GLY A 35 -2.61 7.29 -2.37
N LEU A 36 -3.56 7.23 -3.30
CA LEU A 36 -4.30 8.38 -3.79
C LEU A 36 -5.74 8.36 -3.26
N GLY A 37 -6.24 9.52 -2.90
CA GLY A 37 -7.59 9.69 -2.36
C GLY A 37 -7.73 9.10 -0.96
N GLY A 38 -8.95 8.62 -0.63
CA GLY A 38 -9.27 7.98 0.65
C GLY A 38 -10.37 8.70 1.39
N TYR A 39 -11.12 7.94 2.20
CA TYR A 39 -12.24 8.44 2.98
C TYR A 39 -11.82 9.11 4.30
N TYR A 40 -10.54 8.94 4.68
CA TYR A 40 -10.04 9.47 5.95
C TYR A 40 -9.70 10.96 5.84
N GLY A 41 -10.55 11.78 6.45
CA GLY A 41 -10.22 13.05 7.06
C GLY A 41 -9.90 14.23 6.18
N GLY A 42 -10.73 14.63 5.23
CA GLY A 42 -10.63 15.96 4.59
C GLY A 42 -11.93 16.74 4.72
N TYR A 43 -11.84 18.05 4.84
CA TYR A 43 -12.93 18.94 4.46
C TYR A 43 -12.90 19.07 2.92
N ASP A 44 -14.05 19.28 2.28
CA ASP A 44 -14.21 19.33 0.81
C ASP A 44 -13.27 20.33 0.09
N THR A 45 -12.66 21.26 0.80
CA THR A 45 -11.80 22.32 0.26
C THR A 45 -10.32 22.20 0.63
N SER A 46 -9.90 21.10 1.28
CA SER A 46 -8.51 20.91 1.67
C SER A 46 -7.67 20.20 0.60
N THR A 47 -6.47 20.72 0.35
CA THR A 47 -5.44 20.01 -0.43
C THR A 47 -4.89 18.87 0.41
N GLN A 48 -4.79 17.68 -0.17
CA GLN A 48 -4.32 16.47 0.52
C GLN A 48 -3.09 15.88 -0.17
N SER A 49 -2.10 15.48 0.63
CA SER A 49 -0.96 14.72 0.12
C SER A 49 -1.39 13.29 -0.26
N PRO A 50 -0.63 12.59 -1.12
CA PRO A 50 -0.72 11.15 -1.18
C PRO A 50 -0.52 10.51 0.21
N VAL A 51 -1.06 9.31 0.41
CA VAL A 51 -0.77 8.49 1.59
C VAL A 51 0.57 7.80 1.36
N PHE A 52 1.57 8.11 2.15
CA PHE A 52 2.79 7.31 2.22
C PHE A 52 2.51 6.10 3.10
N SER A 53 2.70 4.90 2.59
CA SER A 53 2.35 3.68 3.34
C SER A 53 3.42 2.62 3.27
N ALA A 54 3.50 1.86 4.35
CA ALA A 54 4.22 0.60 4.43
C ALA A 54 3.31 -0.45 5.03
N SER A 55 3.35 -1.68 4.54
CA SER A 55 2.69 -2.81 5.16
C SER A 55 3.58 -4.04 5.15
N TYR A 56 3.41 -4.87 6.15
CA TYR A 56 4.00 -6.20 6.24
C TYR A 56 2.88 -7.22 6.32
N GLU A 57 3.06 -8.34 5.66
CA GLU A 57 2.15 -9.48 5.74
C GLU A 57 2.91 -10.80 5.66
N ARG A 58 2.35 -11.80 6.33
CA ARG A 58 2.87 -13.17 6.34
C ARG A 58 1.74 -14.15 6.03
N GLY A 59 2.01 -15.10 5.13
CA GLY A 59 1.14 -16.24 4.89
C GLY A 59 1.07 -17.13 6.13
N VAL A 60 -0.13 -17.34 6.67
CA VAL A 60 -0.32 -18.04 7.95
C VAL A 60 -1.15 -19.30 7.85
N TRP A 61 -2.11 -19.38 6.94
CA TRP A 61 -2.99 -20.55 6.79
C TRP A 61 -3.26 -20.89 5.34
N ASP A 62 -3.11 -22.15 5.01
CA ASP A 62 -3.75 -22.71 3.82
C ASP A 62 -5.25 -22.89 4.10
N VAL A 63 -6.06 -22.52 3.12
CA VAL A 63 -7.51 -22.76 3.19
C VAL A 63 -7.91 -23.82 2.17
N PRO A 64 -8.98 -24.59 2.41
CA PRO A 64 -9.47 -25.54 1.42
C PRO A 64 -9.78 -24.83 0.09
N GLY A 65 -9.05 -25.21 -0.99
CA GLY A 65 -9.11 -24.57 -2.29
C GLY A 65 -7.81 -23.82 -2.62
N PRO A 66 -7.75 -23.10 -3.77
CA PRO A 66 -6.53 -22.46 -4.25
C PRO A 66 -6.31 -21.11 -3.56
N GLY A 67 -5.80 -21.11 -2.32
CA GLY A 67 -5.50 -19.85 -1.68
C GLY A 67 -4.90 -19.94 -0.28
N VAL A 68 -4.27 -18.84 0.11
CA VAL A 68 -3.57 -18.66 1.37
C VAL A 68 -4.09 -17.41 2.08
N VAL A 69 -4.31 -17.48 3.37
CA VAL A 69 -4.63 -16.33 4.21
C VAL A 69 -3.35 -15.75 4.80
N SER A 70 -3.17 -14.45 4.64
CA SER A 70 -2.11 -13.69 5.30
C SER A 70 -2.64 -12.81 6.43
N LEU A 71 -1.79 -12.55 7.41
CA LEU A 71 -1.98 -11.54 8.44
C LEU A 71 -0.77 -10.62 8.49
N GLY A 72 -1.02 -9.36 8.87
CA GLY A 72 0.04 -8.38 8.92
C GLY A 72 -0.34 -7.04 9.53
N GLY A 73 0.57 -6.08 9.38
CA GLY A 73 0.43 -4.74 9.87
C GLY A 73 0.51 -3.68 8.78
N TYR A 74 0.00 -2.49 9.05
CA TYR A 74 0.00 -1.35 8.16
C TYR A 74 0.37 -0.08 8.90
N LEU A 75 1.18 0.74 8.27
CA LEU A 75 1.51 2.09 8.68
C LEU A 75 1.30 3.03 7.51
N GLY A 76 0.56 4.11 7.71
CA GLY A 76 0.31 5.14 6.71
C GLY A 76 0.43 6.54 7.29
N TYR A 77 0.85 7.49 6.46
CA TYR A 77 0.93 8.91 6.81
C TYR A 77 0.31 9.76 5.70
N LYS A 78 -0.53 10.72 6.10
CA LYS A 78 -1.19 11.64 5.18
C LYS A 78 -1.27 13.03 5.80
N LYS A 79 -0.95 14.05 5.00
CA LYS A 79 -1.04 15.47 5.39
C LYS A 79 -2.16 16.15 4.62
N PHE A 80 -2.82 17.09 5.30
CA PHE A 80 -3.82 18.00 4.74
C PHE A 80 -3.37 19.44 4.95
N THR A 81 -3.68 20.29 3.99
CA THR A 81 -3.44 21.73 4.07
C THR A 81 -4.70 22.47 3.61
N TYR A 82 -5.09 23.45 4.37
CA TYR A 82 -6.21 24.33 4.06
C TYR A 82 -5.70 25.77 3.99
N ASP A 83 -5.78 26.36 2.81
CA ASP A 83 -5.39 27.75 2.55
C ASP A 83 -6.61 28.65 2.84
N SER A 84 -6.55 29.44 3.91
CA SER A 84 -7.61 30.40 4.23
C SER A 84 -7.36 31.72 3.51
N ASN A 85 -8.13 31.96 2.45
CA ASN A 85 -8.09 33.22 1.70
C ASN A 85 -8.52 34.45 2.54
N PHE A 86 -9.08 34.26 3.75
CA PHE A 86 -9.64 35.35 4.56
C PHE A 86 -8.63 35.97 5.57
N ASN A 87 -7.64 35.18 6.04
CA ASN A 87 -6.75 35.63 7.11
C ASN A 87 -5.26 35.39 6.81
N ASN A 88 -4.86 34.99 5.61
CA ASN A 88 -3.49 34.54 5.29
C ASN A 88 -2.94 33.49 6.28
N ALA A 89 -3.77 32.68 6.85
CA ALA A 89 -3.38 31.63 7.79
C ALA A 89 -3.52 30.26 7.10
N ASP A 90 -2.40 29.57 6.97
CA ASP A 90 -2.35 28.20 6.46
C ASP A 90 -2.55 27.23 7.62
N TYR A 91 -3.63 26.46 7.60
CA TYR A 91 -3.88 25.40 8.55
C TYR A 91 -3.41 24.07 7.99
N SER A 92 -2.58 23.35 8.74
CA SER A 92 -2.15 22.01 8.33
C SER A 92 -2.31 21.00 9.45
N TRP A 93 -2.78 19.81 9.10
CA TRP A 93 -2.89 18.68 10.02
C TRP A 93 -2.48 17.39 9.31
N SER A 94 -2.18 16.36 10.07
CA SER A 94 -1.82 15.07 9.53
C SER A 94 -2.47 13.93 10.29
N TYR A 95 -2.56 12.79 9.63
CA TYR A 95 -2.98 11.54 10.24
C TYR A 95 -1.90 10.49 10.06
N THR A 96 -1.58 9.81 11.14
CA THR A 96 -0.87 8.54 11.12
C THR A 96 -1.89 7.42 11.26
N VAL A 97 -1.86 6.44 10.37
CA VAL A 97 -2.75 5.28 10.37
C VAL A 97 -1.94 4.06 10.74
N ILE A 98 -2.30 3.39 11.82
CA ILE A 98 -1.71 2.12 12.24
C ILE A 98 -2.82 1.07 12.21
N GLY A 99 -2.59 -0.06 11.53
CA GLY A 99 -3.63 -1.07 11.35
C GLY A 99 -3.10 -2.49 11.39
N ALA A 100 -4.03 -3.42 11.68
CA ALA A 100 -3.86 -4.84 11.45
C ALA A 100 -4.66 -5.22 10.20
N ARG A 101 -4.01 -5.92 9.25
CA ARG A 101 -4.61 -6.32 7.98
C ARG A 101 -4.60 -7.84 7.83
N GLY A 102 -5.60 -8.36 7.14
CA GLY A 102 -5.65 -9.74 6.69
C GLY A 102 -6.08 -9.78 5.24
N ALA A 103 -5.51 -10.68 4.47
CA ALA A 103 -5.85 -10.86 3.07
C ALA A 103 -5.92 -12.35 2.70
N TYR A 104 -6.74 -12.64 1.71
CA TYR A 104 -6.81 -13.91 1.04
C TYR A 104 -6.12 -13.77 -0.31
N HIS A 105 -5.09 -14.58 -0.56
CA HIS A 105 -4.32 -14.66 -1.79
C HIS A 105 -4.86 -15.83 -2.61
N TYR A 106 -5.30 -15.54 -3.83
CA TYR A 106 -5.83 -16.55 -4.72
C TYR A 106 -4.74 -17.08 -5.65
N THR A 107 -4.40 -18.34 -5.52
CA THR A 107 -3.32 -19.01 -6.26
C THR A 107 -3.81 -19.81 -7.47
N GLY A 108 -5.11 -19.86 -7.72
CA GLY A 108 -5.70 -20.70 -8.78
C GLY A 108 -5.62 -20.15 -10.20
N PHE A 109 -4.82 -19.10 -10.45
CA PHE A 109 -4.60 -18.60 -11.83
C PHE A 109 -3.46 -19.34 -12.56
N ASP A 110 -2.63 -20.12 -11.86
CA ASP A 110 -1.44 -20.80 -12.41
C ASP A 110 -0.50 -19.84 -13.17
N ILE A 111 -0.35 -18.63 -12.65
CA ILE A 111 0.55 -17.61 -13.20
C ILE A 111 1.62 -17.30 -12.16
N ASP A 112 2.81 -17.85 -12.35
CA ASP A 112 3.93 -17.83 -11.39
C ASP A 112 4.30 -16.42 -10.88
N ASN A 113 4.14 -15.39 -11.70
CA ASN A 113 4.56 -14.03 -11.39
C ASN A 113 3.44 -13.16 -10.82
N LEU A 114 2.21 -13.68 -10.70
CA LEU A 114 1.03 -12.94 -10.30
C LEU A 114 0.51 -13.39 -8.95
N ASP A 115 0.43 -12.47 -8.01
CA ASP A 115 -0.26 -12.67 -6.73
C ASP A 115 -1.46 -11.72 -6.68
N VAL A 116 -2.67 -12.29 -6.67
CA VAL A 116 -3.94 -11.54 -6.58
C VAL A 116 -4.54 -11.78 -5.20
N TYR A 117 -4.92 -10.71 -4.55
CA TYR A 117 -5.45 -10.81 -3.19
C TYR A 117 -6.57 -9.83 -2.92
N GLY A 118 -7.36 -10.14 -1.89
CA GLY A 118 -8.38 -9.26 -1.35
C GLY A 118 -8.46 -9.39 0.16
N GLY A 119 -8.75 -8.29 0.85
CA GLY A 119 -8.71 -8.31 2.29
C GLY A 119 -9.37 -7.14 2.98
N ALA A 120 -9.18 -7.10 4.28
CA ALA A 120 -9.65 -6.03 5.13
C ALA A 120 -8.59 -5.64 6.17
N MET A 121 -8.73 -4.43 6.67
CA MET A 121 -7.88 -3.86 7.71
C MET A 121 -8.75 -3.15 8.75
N ILE A 122 -8.44 -3.36 10.01
CA ILE A 122 -8.88 -2.49 11.10
C ILE A 122 -7.71 -1.60 11.51
N SER A 123 -7.98 -0.34 11.79
CA SER A 123 -6.94 0.64 12.03
C SER A 123 -7.33 1.67 13.08
N MET A 124 -6.33 2.34 13.63
CA MET A 124 -6.47 3.56 14.40
C MET A 124 -5.87 4.71 13.59
N ARG A 125 -6.63 5.78 13.42
CA ARG A 125 -6.17 7.05 12.86
C ARG A 125 -5.77 7.95 13.99
N ILE A 126 -4.49 8.30 14.05
CA ILE A 126 -3.93 9.19 15.07
C ILE A 126 -3.81 10.57 14.44
N TYR A 127 -4.53 11.52 15.01
CA TYR A 127 -4.49 12.91 14.59
C TYR A 127 -3.25 13.62 15.18
N ASN A 128 -2.60 14.44 14.35
CA ASN A 128 -1.50 15.31 14.73
C ASN A 128 -1.74 16.71 14.14
N GLY A 129 -2.05 17.69 15.00
CA GLY A 129 -2.27 19.10 14.65
C GLY A 129 -2.59 19.91 15.90
N ASP A 130 -2.11 21.14 15.94
CA ASP A 130 -2.16 21.99 17.13
C ASP A 130 -3.46 22.83 17.23
N ASP A 131 -4.22 22.99 16.13
CA ASP A 131 -5.23 24.04 16.04
C ASP A 131 -6.69 23.60 16.22
N PHE A 132 -6.96 22.29 16.34
CA PHE A 132 -8.35 21.80 16.47
C PHE A 132 -8.50 20.81 17.63
N ASN A 133 -8.96 21.31 18.77
CA ASN A 133 -9.23 20.51 19.97
C ASN A 133 -10.30 19.41 19.80
N ASP A 134 -11.01 19.37 18.66
CA ASP A 134 -12.09 18.42 18.40
C ASP A 134 -11.70 17.24 17.48
N LEU A 135 -10.48 17.22 16.92
CA LEU A 135 -10.04 16.14 16.05
C LEU A 135 -9.34 15.05 16.87
N ASN A 136 -10.13 14.11 17.35
CA ASN A 136 -9.66 12.95 18.10
C ASN A 136 -9.21 11.80 17.20
N SER A 137 -8.30 10.98 17.75
CA SER A 137 -7.96 9.68 17.15
C SER A 137 -9.22 8.82 17.05
N ARG A 138 -9.43 8.18 15.90
CA ARG A 138 -10.65 7.41 15.60
C ARG A 138 -10.32 6.04 15.01
N PRO A 139 -11.10 5.01 15.34
CA PRO A 139 -10.99 3.74 14.65
C PRO A 139 -11.39 3.89 13.18
N GLY A 140 -10.83 3.03 12.34
CA GLY A 140 -11.13 2.95 10.91
C GLY A 140 -11.12 1.53 10.43
N ALA A 141 -11.77 1.32 9.30
CA ALA A 141 -11.73 0.06 8.58
C ALA A 141 -11.44 0.33 7.10
N THR A 142 -10.76 -0.57 6.45
CA THR A 142 -10.46 -0.54 5.01
C THR A 142 -10.75 -1.91 4.43
N ALA A 143 -11.45 -1.96 3.31
CA ALA A 143 -11.53 -3.13 2.45
C ALA A 143 -10.69 -2.86 1.21
N PHE A 144 -10.01 -3.87 0.70
CA PHE A 144 -9.12 -3.71 -0.45
C PHE A 144 -9.06 -4.97 -1.30
N VAL A 145 -8.74 -4.77 -2.58
CA VAL A 145 -8.31 -5.81 -3.52
C VAL A 145 -7.06 -5.33 -4.21
N GLY A 146 -6.16 -6.24 -4.53
CA GLY A 146 -4.89 -5.87 -5.13
C GLY A 146 -4.24 -6.99 -5.91
N GLY A 147 -3.16 -6.63 -6.59
CA GLY A 147 -2.32 -7.56 -7.30
C GLY A 147 -0.87 -7.14 -7.24
N ARG A 148 0.02 -8.11 -7.22
CA ARG A 148 1.47 -7.96 -7.34
C ARG A 148 1.93 -8.65 -8.60
N TRP A 149 2.80 -7.98 -9.33
CA TRP A 149 3.51 -8.58 -10.44
C TRP A 149 4.99 -8.66 -10.11
N TYR A 150 5.49 -9.87 -9.96
CA TYR A 150 6.87 -10.13 -9.59
C TYR A 150 7.77 -10.03 -10.84
N PHE A 151 8.79 -9.20 -10.76
CA PHE A 151 9.85 -9.06 -11.77
C PHE A 151 11.02 -9.98 -11.47
N THR A 152 11.21 -10.33 -10.21
CA THR A 152 12.18 -11.29 -9.67
C THR A 152 11.50 -12.08 -8.56
N ASP A 153 12.16 -13.09 -8.01
CA ASP A 153 11.63 -13.89 -6.88
C ASP A 153 11.29 -13.03 -5.65
N SER A 154 11.95 -11.88 -5.50
CA SER A 154 11.87 -11.04 -4.31
C SER A 154 11.25 -9.66 -4.55
N ILE A 155 11.14 -9.19 -5.80
CA ILE A 155 10.73 -7.81 -6.10
C ILE A 155 9.52 -7.81 -7.02
N ALA A 156 8.47 -7.11 -6.60
CA ALA A 156 7.26 -6.91 -7.38
C ALA A 156 6.85 -5.44 -7.41
N GLY A 157 6.12 -5.05 -8.46
CA GLY A 157 5.25 -3.89 -8.42
C GLY A 157 3.86 -4.30 -7.94
N PHE A 158 3.17 -3.46 -7.18
CA PHE A 158 1.82 -3.73 -6.77
C PHE A 158 0.86 -2.58 -7.05
N ALA A 159 -0.40 -2.94 -7.22
CA ALA A 159 -1.53 -2.03 -7.24
C ALA A 159 -2.62 -2.56 -6.31
N GLU A 160 -3.19 -1.69 -5.49
CA GLU A 160 -4.26 -2.02 -4.55
C GLU A 160 -5.36 -0.98 -4.66
N ALA A 161 -6.59 -1.41 -4.96
CA ALA A 161 -7.79 -0.58 -4.89
C ALA A 161 -8.51 -0.85 -3.58
N GLY A 162 -8.93 0.20 -2.88
CA GLY A 162 -9.54 0.05 -1.57
C GLY A 162 -10.54 1.14 -1.22
N TYR A 163 -11.23 0.92 -0.12
CA TYR A 163 -12.13 1.90 0.47
C TYR A 163 -11.74 2.09 1.95
N GLY A 164 -11.30 3.28 2.28
CA GLY A 164 -10.83 3.65 3.63
C GLY A 164 -9.59 4.53 3.59
N ALA A 165 -8.40 3.98 3.82
CA ALA A 165 -7.16 4.74 3.92
C ALA A 165 -6.76 5.40 2.59
N ALA A 166 -6.84 4.67 1.48
CA ALA A 166 -6.65 5.17 0.13
C ALA A 166 -7.64 4.50 -0.82
N PHE A 167 -7.96 5.15 -1.96
CA PHE A 167 -8.76 4.53 -3.02
C PHE A 167 -7.92 3.72 -3.99
N LEU A 168 -6.70 4.18 -4.28
CA LEU A 168 -5.73 3.50 -5.11
C LEU A 168 -4.36 3.64 -4.48
N THR A 169 -3.64 2.54 -4.27
CA THR A 169 -2.24 2.53 -3.83
C THR A 169 -1.40 1.84 -4.89
N LEU A 170 -0.29 2.46 -5.25
CA LEU A 170 0.72 1.90 -6.15
C LEU A 170 2.07 1.87 -5.43
N GLY A 171 2.87 0.85 -5.69
CA GLY A 171 4.17 0.75 -5.05
C GLY A 171 4.99 -0.47 -5.42
N ALA A 172 5.97 -0.75 -4.57
CA ALA A 172 6.85 -1.90 -4.67
C ALA A 172 6.65 -2.86 -3.49
N SER A 173 6.79 -4.14 -3.78
CA SER A 173 6.73 -5.23 -2.80
C SER A 173 8.06 -5.97 -2.76
N PHE A 174 8.46 -6.38 -1.58
CA PHE A 174 9.68 -7.14 -1.32
C PHE A 174 9.31 -8.41 -0.55
N ARG A 175 9.59 -9.56 -1.14
CA ARG A 175 9.38 -10.89 -0.55
C ARG A 175 10.71 -11.48 -0.05
N PHE A 176 10.71 -12.14 1.12
CA PHE A 176 11.88 -12.76 1.76
C PHE A 176 11.49 -13.92 2.67
#